data_2ffff49e95273a955f8979cfc595ce86
#
_entry.id   2ffff49e95273a955f8979cfc595ce86
#
_cell.length_a   1.000
_cell.length_b   1.000
_cell.length_c   1.000
_cell.angle_alpha   90.00
_cell.angle_beta   90.00
_cell.angle_gamma   90.00
#
_symmetry.space_group_name_H-M   'P 1'
#
loop_
_entity.id
_entity.type
_entity.pdbx_description
1 polymer ?
#
loop_
_entity_poly.entity_id
_entity_poly.type
_entity_poly.pdbx_seq_one_letter_code
_entity_poly.pdbx_strand_id
1 'polypeptide(L)'
;AEKALKKYPNSFEIVFNAAGLFSVFGTERGEKRLMRRALELLEKSRQLIAQNTNPRINESTLCGNIAEALRIMGEAERAVEMLKANNAGGMYSDIIGSTLAEACGRPEEAMPFLSESLVENTVRIIRTVFGYINVFFQKKDYASAKAVLNFGLALSNGLRCDGETNFTDKTSGMLYACLAYSELMAGNAVGAEKALIQAKLTAERFDANPNYSAAAIR
;
A
#
# COMPACT_ATOMS: atom_id res chain seq x y z
N ALA A 1 -24.15 12.64 18.43
CA ALA A 1 -22.87 13.32 18.32
C ALA A 1 -22.92 14.72 18.97
N GLU A 2 -23.78 15.64 18.53
CA GLU A 2 -23.79 17.04 18.97
C GLU A 2 -24.00 17.22 20.48
N LYS A 3 -24.85 16.40 21.14
CA LYS A 3 -25.02 16.46 22.62
C LYS A 3 -23.72 16.12 23.36
N ALA A 4 -22.97 15.12 22.87
CA ALA A 4 -21.69 14.73 23.46
C ALA A 4 -20.63 15.81 23.24
N LEU A 5 -20.56 16.40 22.05
CA LEU A 5 -19.66 17.49 21.71
C LEU A 5 -19.90 18.73 22.58
N LYS A 6 -21.17 19.07 22.87
CA LYS A 6 -21.51 20.17 23.79
C LYS A 6 -21.03 19.92 25.21
N LYS A 7 -21.10 18.66 25.69
CA LYS A 7 -20.69 18.29 27.04
C LYS A 7 -19.16 18.15 27.18
N TYR A 8 -18.49 17.64 26.12
CA TYR A 8 -17.05 17.33 26.15
C TYR A 8 -16.34 17.89 24.90
N PRO A 9 -16.32 19.23 24.73
CA PRO A 9 -15.84 19.84 23.48
C PRO A 9 -14.35 19.69 23.24
N ASN A 10 -13.56 19.35 24.25
CA ASN A 10 -12.10 19.22 24.18
C ASN A 10 -11.61 17.79 24.49
N SER A 11 -12.49 16.79 24.40
CA SER A 11 -12.09 15.37 24.49
C SER A 11 -11.75 14.86 23.10
N PHE A 12 -10.49 14.42 22.89
CA PHE A 12 -10.05 13.83 21.64
C PHE A 12 -10.99 12.72 21.17
N GLU A 13 -11.29 11.75 22.04
CA GLU A 13 -12.13 10.60 21.71
C GLU A 13 -13.53 11.01 21.23
N ILE A 14 -14.17 11.93 21.92
CA ILE A 14 -15.53 12.40 21.57
C ILE A 14 -15.51 13.17 20.26
N VAL A 15 -14.51 14.04 20.06
CA VAL A 15 -14.39 14.87 18.86
C VAL A 15 -14.08 13.98 17.64
N PHE A 16 -13.14 13.06 17.76
CA PHE A 16 -12.74 12.13 16.68
C PHE A 16 -13.88 11.18 16.30
N ASN A 17 -14.55 10.57 17.27
CA ASN A 17 -15.68 9.66 17.00
C ASN A 17 -16.87 10.43 16.38
N ALA A 18 -17.13 11.65 16.80
CA ALA A 18 -18.15 12.48 16.19
C ALA A 18 -17.79 12.85 14.74
N ALA A 19 -16.52 13.17 14.46
CA ALA A 19 -16.04 13.41 13.11
C ALA A 19 -16.30 12.18 12.20
N GLY A 20 -15.96 10.98 12.67
CA GLY A 20 -16.23 9.73 11.96
C GLY A 20 -17.71 9.54 11.62
N LEU A 21 -18.61 9.78 12.58
CA LEU A 21 -20.06 9.71 12.33
C LEU A 21 -20.51 10.71 11.27
N PHE A 22 -20.07 11.96 11.35
CA PHE A 22 -20.41 12.98 10.35
C PHE A 22 -19.83 12.64 8.97
N SER A 23 -18.62 12.06 8.89
CA SER A 23 -18.02 11.59 7.63
C SER A 23 -18.86 10.49 7.00
N VAL A 24 -19.21 9.45 7.75
CA VAL A 24 -20.01 8.32 7.24
C VAL A 24 -21.36 8.81 6.71
N PHE A 25 -22.12 9.53 7.52
CA PHE A 25 -23.43 10.03 7.08
C PHE A 25 -23.34 11.08 5.97
N GLY A 26 -22.29 11.90 5.97
CA GLY A 26 -22.04 12.88 4.91
C GLY A 26 -21.78 12.21 3.57
N THR A 27 -20.99 11.14 3.57
CA THR A 27 -20.70 10.33 2.36
C THR A 27 -21.94 9.58 1.89
N GLU A 28 -22.61 8.83 2.78
CA GLU A 28 -23.77 8.02 2.41
C GLU A 28 -24.93 8.84 1.85
N ARG A 29 -25.12 10.05 2.35
CA ARG A 29 -26.23 10.94 1.94
C ARG A 29 -25.84 11.99 0.91
N GLY A 30 -24.56 12.11 0.55
CA GLY A 30 -24.06 13.18 -0.29
C GLY A 30 -24.21 14.58 0.33
N GLU A 31 -24.29 14.68 1.66
CA GLU A 31 -24.55 15.94 2.38
C GLU A 31 -23.24 16.69 2.67
N LYS A 32 -22.86 17.63 1.81
CA LYS A 32 -21.67 18.48 2.00
C LYS A 32 -21.61 19.20 3.36
N ARG A 33 -22.78 19.53 3.95
CA ARG A 33 -22.84 20.17 5.29
C ARG A 33 -22.29 19.25 6.37
N LEU A 34 -22.62 17.95 6.33
CA LEU A 34 -22.10 16.97 7.28
C LEU A 34 -20.60 16.74 7.08
N MET A 35 -20.15 16.71 5.83
CA MET A 35 -18.71 16.58 5.51
C MET A 35 -17.92 17.80 6.00
N ARG A 36 -18.45 19.02 5.85
CA ARG A 36 -17.80 20.22 6.41
C ARG A 36 -17.69 20.13 7.93
N ARG A 37 -18.75 19.65 8.57
CA ARG A 37 -18.72 19.42 10.03
C ARG A 37 -17.71 18.36 10.43
N ALA A 38 -17.60 17.28 9.67
CA ALA A 38 -16.59 16.26 9.87
C ALA A 38 -15.17 16.85 9.77
N LEU A 39 -14.91 17.65 8.75
CA LEU A 39 -13.62 18.31 8.55
C LEU A 39 -13.23 19.21 9.74
N GLU A 40 -14.14 20.07 10.20
CA GLU A 40 -13.92 20.92 11.39
C GLU A 40 -13.52 20.09 12.62
N LEU A 41 -14.20 18.97 12.82
CA LEU A 41 -13.94 18.07 13.95
C LEU A 41 -12.64 17.27 13.79
N LEU A 42 -12.27 16.87 12.57
CA LEU A 42 -10.99 16.24 12.29
C LEU A 42 -9.82 17.20 12.52
N GLU A 43 -9.93 18.46 12.07
CA GLU A 43 -8.93 19.49 12.35
C GLU A 43 -8.80 19.76 13.85
N LYS A 44 -9.92 19.79 14.57
CA LYS A 44 -9.89 19.86 16.03
C LYS A 44 -9.29 18.63 16.69
N SER A 45 -9.56 17.44 16.19
CA SER A 45 -8.94 16.20 16.68
C SER A 45 -7.42 16.24 16.53
N ARG A 46 -6.93 16.81 15.43
CA ARG A 46 -5.50 17.01 15.21
C ARG A 46 -4.86 17.88 16.29
N GLN A 47 -5.54 18.96 16.72
CA GLN A 47 -5.06 19.80 17.82
C GLN A 47 -5.07 19.09 19.18
N LEU A 48 -5.93 18.08 19.34
CA LEU A 48 -6.10 17.32 20.57
C LEU A 48 -5.34 15.98 20.57
N ILE A 49 -4.56 15.68 19.53
CA ILE A 49 -3.94 14.37 19.32
C ILE A 49 -3.06 13.89 20.50
N ALA A 50 -2.47 14.83 21.25
CA ALA A 50 -1.70 14.50 22.45
C ALA A 50 -2.52 13.80 23.54
N GLN A 51 -3.85 13.88 23.53
CA GLN A 51 -4.74 13.17 24.46
C GLN A 51 -5.05 11.74 23.98
N ASN A 52 -4.65 11.38 22.75
CA ASN A 52 -5.00 10.09 22.19
C ASN A 52 -4.22 8.95 22.85
N THR A 53 -4.94 7.93 23.30
CA THR A 53 -4.37 6.70 23.89
C THR A 53 -4.44 5.50 22.95
N ASN A 54 -5.13 5.62 21.80
CA ASN A 54 -5.25 4.54 20.82
C ASN A 54 -4.05 4.57 19.85
N PRO A 55 -3.15 3.57 19.88
CA PRO A 55 -1.94 3.56 19.04
C PRO A 55 -2.25 3.44 17.53
N ARG A 56 -3.48 3.07 17.16
CA ARG A 56 -3.91 2.99 15.75
C ARG A 56 -4.32 4.33 15.15
N ILE A 57 -4.51 5.35 15.99
CA ILE A 57 -4.86 6.69 15.56
C ILE A 57 -3.64 7.58 15.80
N ASN A 58 -3.09 8.13 14.78
CA ASN A 58 -1.93 9.02 14.82
C ASN A 58 -2.13 10.20 13.86
N GLU A 59 -1.16 11.09 13.79
CA GLU A 59 -1.18 12.24 12.89
C GLU A 59 -1.45 11.84 11.44
N SER A 60 -0.84 10.74 10.98
CA SER A 60 -1.06 10.22 9.63
C SER A 60 -2.50 9.79 9.40
N THR A 61 -3.10 9.10 10.37
CA THR A 61 -4.52 8.71 10.28
C THR A 61 -5.42 9.94 10.12
N LEU A 62 -5.14 10.99 10.88
CA LEU A 62 -5.90 12.25 10.81
C LEU A 62 -5.70 12.95 9.47
N CYS A 63 -4.46 13.04 8.97
CA CYS A 63 -4.16 13.60 7.65
C CYS A 63 -4.91 12.87 6.53
N GLY A 64 -4.93 11.54 6.54
CA GLY A 64 -5.68 10.74 5.57
C GLY A 64 -7.19 11.03 5.61
N ASN A 65 -7.78 11.07 6.82
CA ASN A 65 -9.21 11.35 7.00
C ASN A 65 -9.58 12.79 6.58
N ILE A 66 -8.73 13.78 6.86
CA ILE A 66 -8.93 15.16 6.42
C ILE A 66 -8.87 15.26 4.90
N ALA A 67 -7.88 14.61 4.27
CA ALA A 67 -7.75 14.60 2.82
C ALA A 67 -8.97 13.98 2.13
N GLU A 68 -9.48 12.87 2.66
CA GLU A 68 -10.68 12.23 2.14
C GLU A 68 -11.91 13.15 2.27
N ALA A 69 -12.08 13.84 3.41
CA ALA A 69 -13.15 14.80 3.60
C ALA A 69 -13.05 15.96 2.58
N LEU A 70 -11.85 16.48 2.35
CA LEU A 70 -11.59 17.53 1.34
C LEU A 70 -11.92 17.04 -0.07
N ARG A 71 -11.52 15.82 -0.43
CA ARG A 71 -11.81 15.21 -1.73
C ARG A 71 -13.31 15.09 -1.97
N ILE A 72 -14.06 14.58 -1.00
CA ILE A 72 -15.54 14.47 -1.10
C ILE A 72 -16.22 15.83 -1.22
N MET A 73 -15.67 16.87 -0.60
CA MET A 73 -16.19 18.23 -0.75
C MET A 73 -15.85 18.89 -2.08
N GLY A 74 -15.00 18.29 -2.90
CA GLY A 74 -14.52 18.84 -4.17
C GLY A 74 -13.29 19.76 -4.02
N GLU A 75 -12.61 19.73 -2.87
CA GLU A 75 -11.39 20.50 -2.59
C GLU A 75 -10.15 19.64 -2.82
N ALA A 76 -10.10 18.92 -3.96
CA ALA A 76 -9.09 17.91 -4.27
C ALA A 76 -7.65 18.46 -4.27
N GLU A 77 -7.44 19.66 -4.81
CA GLU A 77 -6.12 20.32 -4.84
C GLU A 77 -5.59 20.53 -3.42
N ARG A 78 -6.42 21.02 -2.53
CA ARG A 78 -6.06 21.24 -1.12
C ARG A 78 -5.73 19.92 -0.42
N ALA A 79 -6.46 18.84 -0.74
CA ALA A 79 -6.15 17.51 -0.23
C ALA A 79 -4.76 17.04 -0.69
N VAL A 80 -4.46 17.20 -1.97
CA VAL A 80 -3.16 16.84 -2.55
C VAL A 80 -2.02 17.63 -1.92
N GLU A 81 -2.15 18.95 -1.78
CA GLU A 81 -1.12 19.79 -1.15
C GLU A 81 -0.83 19.34 0.29
N MET A 82 -1.87 19.10 1.07
CA MET A 82 -1.72 18.64 2.44
C MET A 82 -1.07 17.26 2.53
N LEU A 83 -1.47 16.32 1.68
CA LEU A 83 -0.88 14.99 1.65
C LEU A 83 0.58 15.02 1.19
N LYS A 84 0.92 15.81 0.16
CA LYS A 84 2.32 16.00 -0.29
C LYS A 84 3.20 16.53 0.83
N ALA A 85 2.73 17.50 1.60
CA ALA A 85 3.46 18.05 2.75
C ALA A 85 3.72 17.04 3.88
N ASN A 86 2.95 15.95 3.94
CA ASN A 86 3.04 14.93 4.97
C ASN A 86 3.42 13.53 4.42
N ASN A 87 3.86 13.41 3.17
CA ASN A 87 4.15 12.15 2.48
C ASN A 87 5.53 11.57 2.82
N ALA A 88 5.91 11.57 4.09
CA ALA A 88 7.18 10.96 4.49
C ALA A 88 7.18 9.45 4.19
N GLY A 89 8.19 9.02 3.40
CA GLY A 89 8.34 7.61 3.02
C GLY A 89 7.24 7.06 2.10
N GLY A 90 6.60 7.93 1.30
CA GLY A 90 5.61 7.51 0.30
C GLY A 90 4.26 7.03 0.87
N MET A 91 3.98 7.35 2.14
CA MET A 91 2.81 6.82 2.87
C MET A 91 1.47 7.12 2.19
N TYR A 92 1.36 8.24 1.48
CA TYR A 92 0.14 8.70 0.82
C TYR A 92 0.25 8.72 -0.70
N SER A 93 1.29 8.10 -1.26
CA SER A 93 1.55 8.18 -2.70
C SER A 93 0.39 7.60 -3.53
N ASP A 94 -0.27 6.54 -3.05
CA ASP A 94 -1.48 6.00 -3.69
C ASP A 94 -2.66 6.98 -3.67
N ILE A 95 -2.92 7.64 -2.54
CA ILE A 95 -4.02 8.60 -2.39
C ILE A 95 -3.72 9.89 -3.18
N ILE A 96 -2.47 10.37 -3.16
CA ILE A 96 -2.04 11.53 -3.95
C ILE A 96 -2.23 11.23 -5.44
N GLY A 97 -1.70 10.08 -5.90
CA GLY A 97 -1.78 9.68 -7.29
C GLY A 97 -3.22 9.53 -7.78
N SER A 98 -4.06 8.79 -7.06
CA SER A 98 -5.46 8.62 -7.43
C SER A 98 -6.23 9.95 -7.41
N THR A 99 -6.00 10.81 -6.41
CA THR A 99 -6.65 12.13 -6.34
C THR A 99 -6.23 13.05 -7.50
N LEU A 100 -4.94 13.06 -7.84
CA LEU A 100 -4.44 13.82 -9.00
C LEU A 100 -5.07 13.35 -10.31
N ALA A 101 -5.16 12.03 -10.53
CA ALA A 101 -5.73 11.47 -11.74
C ALA A 101 -7.24 11.69 -11.83
N GLU A 102 -7.98 11.35 -10.77
CA GLU A 102 -9.44 11.29 -10.80
C GLU A 102 -10.12 12.64 -10.56
N ALA A 103 -9.65 13.40 -9.57
CA ALA A 103 -10.33 14.61 -9.11
C ALA A 103 -9.70 15.90 -9.65
N CYS A 104 -8.37 15.90 -9.89
CA CYS A 104 -7.67 17.07 -10.42
C CYS A 104 -7.49 17.01 -11.95
N GLY A 105 -7.71 15.85 -12.58
CA GLY A 105 -7.53 15.68 -14.03
C GLY A 105 -6.06 15.81 -14.48
N ARG A 106 -5.10 15.45 -13.62
CA ARG A 106 -3.65 15.57 -13.85
C ARG A 106 -2.94 14.21 -13.87
N PRO A 107 -3.24 13.32 -14.83
CA PRO A 107 -2.73 11.94 -14.85
C PRO A 107 -1.20 11.88 -14.94
N GLU A 108 -0.56 12.78 -15.67
CA GLU A 108 0.92 12.81 -15.81
C GLU A 108 1.61 13.08 -14.47
N GLU A 109 1.02 13.92 -13.64
CA GLU A 109 1.54 14.19 -12.30
C GLU A 109 1.23 13.07 -11.30
N ALA A 110 0.20 12.27 -11.57
CA ALA A 110 -0.21 11.13 -10.75
C ALA A 110 0.78 9.95 -10.89
N MET A 111 1.32 9.72 -12.09
CA MET A 111 2.13 8.55 -12.43
C MET A 111 3.33 8.32 -11.49
N PRO A 112 4.15 9.32 -11.13
CA PRO A 112 5.26 9.10 -10.20
C PRO A 112 4.80 8.58 -8.83
N PHE A 113 3.70 9.12 -8.29
CA PHE A 113 3.16 8.70 -6.99
C PHE A 113 2.58 7.28 -7.04
N LEU A 114 1.84 6.94 -8.09
CA LEU A 114 1.29 5.60 -8.27
C LEU A 114 2.40 4.57 -8.46
N SER A 115 3.44 4.91 -9.22
CA SER A 115 4.61 4.05 -9.42
C SER A 115 5.36 3.81 -8.11
N GLU A 116 5.60 4.85 -7.31
CA GLU A 116 6.23 4.73 -5.99
C GLU A 116 5.41 3.81 -5.08
N SER A 117 4.10 4.04 -4.99
CA SER A 117 3.19 3.22 -4.19
C SER A 117 3.19 1.75 -4.64
N LEU A 118 3.19 1.51 -5.95
CA LEU A 118 3.23 0.16 -6.49
C LEU A 118 4.52 -0.58 -6.09
N VAL A 119 5.68 0.07 -6.19
CA VAL A 119 6.97 -0.50 -5.78
C VAL A 119 6.93 -0.85 -4.29
N GLU A 120 6.56 0.10 -3.45
CA GLU A 120 6.52 -0.08 -1.99
C GLU A 120 5.59 -1.22 -1.57
N ASN A 121 4.37 -1.24 -2.12
CA ASN A 121 3.40 -2.28 -1.81
C ASN A 121 3.86 -3.66 -2.31
N THR A 122 4.46 -3.73 -3.49
CA THR A 122 5.02 -4.98 -4.02
C THR A 122 6.14 -5.50 -3.12
N VAL A 123 7.06 -4.64 -2.71
CA VAL A 123 8.15 -5.03 -1.78
C VAL A 123 7.59 -5.56 -0.46
N ARG A 124 6.55 -4.94 0.09
CA ARG A 124 5.88 -5.41 1.32
C ARG A 124 5.24 -6.79 1.13
N ILE A 125 4.53 -7.00 0.02
CA ILE A 125 3.91 -8.30 -0.31
C ILE A 125 4.99 -9.38 -0.46
N ILE A 126 6.06 -9.12 -1.19
CA ILE A 126 7.15 -10.07 -1.39
C ILE A 126 7.84 -10.43 -0.06
N ARG A 127 8.06 -9.47 0.85
CA ARG A 127 8.56 -9.76 2.20
C ARG A 127 7.62 -10.68 2.97
N THR A 128 6.31 -10.48 2.86
CA THR A 128 5.31 -11.35 3.47
C THR A 128 5.34 -12.75 2.88
N VAL A 129 5.50 -12.87 1.56
CA VAL A 129 5.68 -14.16 0.87
C VAL A 129 6.89 -14.92 1.45
N PHE A 130 8.06 -14.27 1.58
CA PHE A 130 9.23 -14.90 2.21
C PHE A 130 8.98 -15.29 3.67
N GLY A 131 8.21 -14.49 4.42
CA GLY A 131 7.79 -14.86 5.78
C GLY A 131 7.00 -16.17 5.82
N TYR A 132 6.01 -16.33 4.93
CA TYR A 132 5.24 -17.57 4.80
C TYR A 132 6.10 -18.76 4.36
N ILE A 133 6.99 -18.55 3.40
CA ILE A 133 7.92 -19.59 2.92
C ILE A 133 8.76 -20.14 4.10
N ASN A 134 9.33 -19.25 4.92
CA ASN A 134 10.11 -19.65 6.08
C ASN A 134 9.28 -20.46 7.08
N VAL A 135 8.03 -20.07 7.36
CA VAL A 135 7.12 -20.83 8.25
C VAL A 135 6.84 -22.22 7.67
N PHE A 136 6.53 -22.33 6.38
CA PHE A 136 6.25 -23.62 5.76
C PHE A 136 7.47 -24.51 5.65
N PHE A 137 8.65 -23.96 5.39
CA PHE A 137 9.91 -24.72 5.40
C PHE A 137 10.22 -25.29 6.77
N GLN A 138 10.05 -24.52 7.85
CA GLN A 138 10.20 -25.02 9.22
C GLN A 138 9.22 -26.15 9.54
N LYS A 139 7.99 -26.08 9.00
CA LYS A 139 6.96 -27.12 9.15
C LYS A 139 7.16 -28.30 8.18
N LYS A 140 8.11 -28.24 7.26
CA LYS A 140 8.29 -29.20 6.15
C LYS A 140 7.05 -29.33 5.25
N ASP A 141 6.21 -28.29 5.22
CA ASP A 141 5.02 -28.21 4.35
C ASP A 141 5.40 -27.57 3.01
N TYR A 142 6.03 -28.36 2.18
CA TYR A 142 6.53 -27.92 0.88
C TYR A 142 5.41 -27.65 -0.14
N ALA A 143 4.23 -28.26 0.04
CA ALA A 143 3.07 -28.00 -0.82
C ALA A 143 2.54 -26.57 -0.61
N SER A 144 2.34 -26.16 0.65
CA SER A 144 1.93 -24.79 0.97
C SER A 144 3.01 -23.77 0.63
N ALA A 145 4.28 -24.09 0.84
CA ALA A 145 5.40 -23.25 0.41
C ALA A 145 5.37 -23.00 -1.11
N LYS A 146 5.15 -24.05 -1.91
CA LYS A 146 5.03 -23.95 -3.37
C LYS A 146 3.85 -23.07 -3.80
N ALA A 147 2.69 -23.18 -3.14
CA ALA A 147 1.54 -22.33 -3.45
C ALA A 147 1.85 -20.84 -3.25
N VAL A 148 2.49 -20.49 -2.13
CA VAL A 148 2.88 -19.10 -1.84
C VAL A 148 3.99 -18.61 -2.77
N LEU A 149 4.96 -19.48 -3.13
CA LEU A 149 6.00 -19.17 -4.10
C LEU A 149 5.42 -18.86 -5.48
N ASN A 150 4.47 -19.65 -5.95
CA ASN A 150 3.79 -19.42 -7.22
C ASN A 150 3.02 -18.11 -7.22
N PHE A 151 2.38 -17.74 -6.10
CA PHE A 151 1.74 -16.43 -5.95
C PHE A 151 2.77 -15.29 -6.08
N GLY A 152 3.90 -15.36 -5.37
CA GLY A 152 4.96 -14.37 -5.44
C GLY A 152 5.55 -14.21 -6.85
N LEU A 153 5.75 -15.33 -7.55
CA LEU A 153 6.22 -15.35 -8.94
C LEU A 153 5.19 -14.77 -9.90
N ALA A 154 3.90 -15.08 -9.73
CA ALA A 154 2.84 -14.54 -10.56
C ALA A 154 2.75 -13.00 -10.41
N LEU A 155 2.85 -12.48 -9.17
CA LEU A 155 2.91 -11.06 -8.90
C LEU A 155 4.12 -10.41 -9.60
N SER A 156 5.32 -10.98 -9.42
CA SER A 156 6.54 -10.46 -10.04
C SER A 156 6.48 -10.46 -11.56
N ASN A 157 5.92 -11.52 -12.15
CA ASN A 157 5.77 -11.62 -13.61
C ASN A 157 4.72 -10.64 -14.16
N GLY A 158 3.64 -10.40 -13.41
CA GLY A 158 2.61 -9.43 -13.79
C GLY A 158 3.10 -7.97 -13.83
N LEU A 159 4.21 -7.68 -13.14
CA LEU A 159 4.84 -6.37 -13.13
C LEU A 159 5.95 -6.21 -14.19
N ARG A 160 6.16 -7.21 -15.04
CA ARG A 160 7.21 -7.18 -16.08
C ARG A 160 6.66 -6.63 -17.38
N CYS A 161 7.43 -5.72 -17.99
CA CYS A 161 7.31 -5.43 -19.40
C CYS A 161 8.19 -6.38 -20.21
N ASP A 162 7.74 -6.76 -21.40
CA ASP A 162 8.48 -7.65 -22.29
C ASP A 162 9.86 -7.06 -22.62
N GLY A 163 10.91 -7.86 -22.39
CA GLY A 163 12.28 -7.51 -22.72
C GLY A 163 13.00 -6.57 -21.75
N GLU A 164 12.35 -6.01 -20.76
CA GLU A 164 12.97 -5.10 -19.78
C GLU A 164 13.19 -5.79 -18.42
N THR A 165 14.32 -5.51 -17.78
CA THR A 165 14.54 -5.85 -16.37
C THR A 165 13.83 -4.84 -15.49
N ASN A 166 13.31 -5.27 -14.34
CA ASN A 166 12.74 -4.40 -13.34
C ASN A 166 13.16 -4.80 -11.91
N PHE A 167 12.75 -4.02 -10.93
CA PHE A 167 13.11 -4.24 -9.53
C PHE A 167 12.69 -5.61 -8.96
N THR A 168 11.71 -6.31 -9.59
CA THR A 168 11.26 -7.63 -9.13
C THR A 168 12.13 -8.77 -9.67
N ASP A 169 12.97 -8.58 -10.68
CA ASP A 169 13.78 -9.66 -11.27
C ASP A 169 14.75 -10.25 -10.25
N LYS A 170 15.39 -9.42 -9.41
CA LYS A 170 16.26 -9.89 -8.33
C LYS A 170 15.51 -10.80 -7.35
N THR A 171 14.32 -10.37 -6.93
CA THR A 171 13.50 -11.16 -5.99
C THR A 171 12.91 -12.40 -6.64
N SER A 172 12.58 -12.35 -7.93
CA SER A 172 12.12 -13.51 -8.70
C SER A 172 13.17 -14.62 -8.76
N GLY A 173 14.44 -14.25 -8.95
CA GLY A 173 15.55 -15.22 -8.87
C GLY A 173 15.57 -15.96 -7.53
N MET A 174 15.41 -15.24 -6.42
CA MET A 174 15.32 -15.83 -5.07
C MET A 174 14.08 -16.72 -4.90
N LEU A 175 12.92 -16.30 -5.40
CA LEU A 175 11.68 -17.09 -5.34
C LEU A 175 11.80 -18.38 -6.15
N TYR A 176 12.42 -18.35 -7.34
CA TYR A 176 12.70 -19.56 -8.12
C TYR A 176 13.68 -20.49 -7.41
N ALA A 177 14.71 -19.98 -6.72
CA ALA A 177 15.62 -20.81 -5.93
C ALA A 177 14.88 -21.51 -4.77
N CYS A 178 13.99 -20.79 -4.06
CA CYS A 178 13.14 -21.38 -3.04
C CYS A 178 12.15 -22.41 -3.62
N LEU A 179 11.64 -22.19 -4.84
CA LEU A 179 10.78 -23.13 -5.54
C LEU A 179 11.55 -24.41 -5.89
N ALA A 180 12.78 -24.28 -6.38
CA ALA A 180 13.65 -25.43 -6.67
C ALA A 180 13.87 -26.28 -5.42
N TYR A 181 14.13 -25.65 -4.27
CA TYR A 181 14.25 -26.35 -2.99
C TYR A 181 12.93 -27.06 -2.61
N SER A 182 11.78 -26.39 -2.73
CA SER A 182 10.48 -27.00 -2.44
C SER A 182 10.18 -28.22 -3.31
N GLU A 183 10.47 -28.13 -4.61
CA GLU A 183 10.29 -29.24 -5.57
C GLU A 183 11.22 -30.42 -5.24
N LEU A 184 12.48 -30.12 -4.90
CA LEU A 184 13.46 -31.17 -4.53
C LEU A 184 13.01 -31.92 -3.28
N MET A 185 12.57 -31.18 -2.25
CA MET A 185 12.11 -31.75 -0.98
C MET A 185 10.79 -32.52 -1.12
N ALA A 186 9.97 -32.18 -2.13
CA ALA A 186 8.79 -32.93 -2.52
C ALA A 186 9.08 -34.14 -3.44
N GLY A 187 10.37 -34.44 -3.75
CA GLY A 187 10.77 -35.53 -4.59
C GLY A 187 10.65 -35.29 -6.11
N ASN A 188 10.36 -34.05 -6.53
CA ASN A 188 10.24 -33.68 -7.93
C ASN A 188 11.55 -33.09 -8.47
N ALA A 189 12.52 -33.93 -8.76
CA ALA A 189 13.83 -33.51 -9.27
C ALA A 189 13.76 -32.73 -10.58
N VAL A 190 12.86 -33.11 -11.48
CA VAL A 190 12.68 -32.41 -12.78
C VAL A 190 12.11 -30.99 -12.56
N GLY A 191 11.16 -30.84 -11.65
CA GLY A 191 10.63 -29.52 -11.26
C GLY A 191 11.70 -28.66 -10.62
N ALA A 192 12.51 -29.24 -9.74
CA ALA A 192 13.60 -28.53 -9.07
C ALA A 192 14.66 -28.03 -10.09
N GLU A 193 15.06 -28.84 -11.04
CA GLU A 193 16.01 -28.45 -12.10
C GLU A 193 15.45 -27.29 -12.95
N LYS A 194 14.20 -27.38 -13.39
CA LYS A 194 13.53 -26.31 -14.15
C LYS A 194 13.51 -25.01 -13.36
N ALA A 195 13.15 -25.05 -12.10
CA ALA A 195 13.10 -23.86 -11.24
C ALA A 195 14.50 -23.27 -11.02
N LEU A 196 15.53 -24.10 -10.85
CA LEU A 196 16.91 -23.65 -10.69
C LEU A 196 17.45 -22.96 -11.96
N ILE A 197 17.13 -23.48 -13.13
CA ILE A 197 17.46 -22.85 -14.42
C ILE A 197 16.81 -21.46 -14.50
N GLN A 198 15.54 -21.34 -14.13
CA GLN A 198 14.85 -20.05 -14.11
C GLN A 198 15.46 -19.08 -13.08
N ALA A 199 15.85 -19.56 -11.91
CA ALA A 199 16.54 -18.74 -10.91
C ALA A 199 17.83 -18.16 -11.49
N LYS A 200 18.66 -18.99 -12.12
CA LYS A 200 19.91 -18.57 -12.75
C LYS A 200 19.68 -17.54 -13.86
N LEU A 201 18.81 -17.84 -14.83
CA LEU A 201 18.51 -16.96 -15.96
C LEU A 201 17.99 -15.59 -15.50
N THR A 202 17.14 -15.57 -14.47
CA THR A 202 16.58 -14.33 -13.93
C THR A 202 17.65 -13.50 -13.21
N ALA A 203 18.51 -14.14 -12.43
CA ALA A 203 19.62 -13.48 -11.75
C ALA A 203 20.64 -12.90 -12.74
N GLU A 204 21.09 -13.70 -13.72
CA GLU A 204 22.03 -13.26 -14.76
C GLU A 204 21.50 -12.08 -15.58
N ARG A 205 20.20 -12.09 -15.91
CA ARG A 205 19.56 -10.98 -16.62
C ARG A 205 19.54 -9.71 -15.77
N PHE A 206 19.21 -9.80 -14.48
CA PHE A 206 19.23 -8.66 -13.58
C PHE A 206 20.65 -8.10 -13.40
N ASP A 207 21.64 -8.99 -13.20
CA ASP A 207 23.03 -8.58 -12.99
C ASP A 207 23.64 -7.94 -14.23
N ALA A 208 23.21 -8.35 -15.43
CA ALA A 208 23.65 -7.74 -16.70
C ALA A 208 23.14 -6.32 -16.90
N ASN A 209 21.94 -6.00 -16.40
CA ASN A 209 21.32 -4.68 -16.50
C ASN A 209 20.45 -4.40 -15.27
N PRO A 210 21.06 -4.05 -14.12
CA PRO A 210 20.32 -3.78 -12.89
C PRO A 210 19.37 -2.60 -13.06
N ASN A 211 18.07 -2.84 -12.86
CA ASN A 211 17.05 -1.80 -12.92
C ASN A 211 16.14 -1.91 -11.70
N TYR A 212 16.11 -0.86 -10.89
CA TYR A 212 15.28 -0.75 -9.68
C TYR A 212 14.02 0.08 -9.90
N SER A 213 13.75 0.50 -11.12
CA SER A 213 12.55 1.28 -11.44
C SER A 213 11.28 0.41 -11.52
N ALA A 214 10.12 1.06 -11.34
CA ALA A 214 8.80 0.49 -11.62
C ALA A 214 8.39 0.62 -13.10
N ALA A 215 9.34 0.71 -14.02
CA ALA A 215 9.09 1.00 -15.44
C ALA A 215 8.23 -0.05 -16.16
N ALA A 216 7.84 -1.13 -15.48
CA ALA A 216 6.97 -2.16 -16.01
C ALA A 216 5.52 -1.71 -16.30
N ILE A 217 5.10 -0.57 -15.77
CA ILE A 217 3.76 0.00 -16.02
C ILE A 217 3.97 1.36 -16.66
N ARG A 218 4.03 1.38 -17.98
CA ARG A 218 3.99 2.59 -18.82
C ARG A 218 2.65 2.69 -19.52
#